data_88f03230145a41b230424f39bd6289e3
#
_entry.id   88f03230145a41b230424f39bd6289e3
#
_cell.length_a   1.000
_cell.length_b   1.000
_cell.length_c   1.000
_cell.angle_alpha   90.00
_cell.angle_beta   90.00
_cell.angle_gamma   90.00
#
_symmetry.space_group_name_H-M   'P 1'
#
loop_
_entity.id
_entity.type
_entity.pdbx_description
1 polymer ?
#
loop_
_entity_poly.entity_id
_entity_poly.type
_entity_poly.pdbx_seq_one_letter_code
_entity_poly.pdbx_strand_id
1 'polypeptide(L)'
;MRDVYWTHNTAYHKWILEQINGSDHVLDVGCGDGLLVQEIAKICSRVTGIEPHIPSALRARERLKNVKNANIESISFEAYSANSGTFDVIVFVASLHHMDLESCIIKAKELLASGGRLLVVGCSKPEGFVDFAIECLRVFPAKLGSLVHGEKNGGNIGVPVQSPDLSLRQICNITDIYMPNAKIHRGLYYRYLLSWVK
;
A
#
# COMPACT_ATOMS: atom_id res chain seq x y z
N MET A 1 16.86 4.71 -18.34
CA MET A 1 17.08 5.58 -17.17
C MET A 1 15.90 5.36 -16.24
N ARG A 2 16.13 4.96 -14.99
CA ARG A 2 15.04 4.54 -14.09
C ARG A 2 14.42 5.80 -13.50
N ASP A 3 13.16 6.08 -13.83
CA ASP A 3 12.40 7.14 -13.15
C ASP A 3 11.99 6.66 -11.74
N VAL A 4 12.99 6.56 -10.85
CA VAL A 4 12.74 6.44 -9.42
C VAL A 4 12.42 7.85 -8.92
N TYR A 5 11.13 8.09 -8.68
CA TYR A 5 10.69 9.35 -8.08
C TYR A 5 10.40 9.14 -6.60
N TRP A 6 10.55 10.20 -5.83
CA TRP A 6 10.24 10.18 -4.41
C TRP A 6 8.85 10.77 -4.15
N THR A 7 8.07 10.10 -3.31
CA THR A 7 6.79 10.56 -2.77
C THR A 7 6.69 10.15 -1.30
N HIS A 8 5.70 10.69 -0.58
CA HIS A 8 5.40 10.25 0.78
C HIS A 8 5.09 8.74 0.89
N ASN A 9 4.61 8.12 -0.18
CA ASN A 9 4.34 6.68 -0.23
C ASN A 9 5.63 5.88 -0.41
N THR A 10 6.52 6.32 -1.33
CA THR A 10 7.78 5.61 -1.62
C THR A 10 8.75 5.62 -0.43
N ALA A 11 8.59 6.57 0.50
CA ALA A 11 9.36 6.60 1.75
C ALA A 11 9.18 5.32 2.60
N TYR A 12 8.09 4.58 2.39
CA TYR A 12 7.77 3.35 3.11
C TYR A 12 8.08 2.06 2.34
N HIS A 13 8.55 2.14 1.09
CA HIS A 13 8.89 0.95 0.31
C HIS A 13 9.91 0.07 1.03
N LYS A 14 10.94 0.66 1.63
CA LYS A 14 11.94 -0.09 2.40
C LYS A 14 11.29 -0.94 3.49
N TRP A 15 10.37 -0.39 4.28
CA TRP A 15 9.66 -1.12 5.34
C TRP A 15 8.84 -2.31 4.79
N ILE A 16 8.24 -2.17 3.60
CA ILE A 16 7.52 -3.27 2.93
C ILE A 16 8.50 -4.33 2.46
N LEU A 17 9.57 -3.92 1.75
CA LEU A 17 10.55 -4.83 1.16
C LEU A 17 11.27 -5.69 2.21
N GLU A 18 11.53 -5.14 3.41
CA GLU A 18 12.13 -5.86 4.54
C GLU A 18 11.24 -6.99 5.09
N GLN A 19 9.97 -7.03 4.72
CA GLN A 19 8.99 -8.03 5.15
C GLN A 19 8.64 -9.05 4.05
N ILE A 20 9.32 -9.03 2.92
CA ILE A 20 9.10 -9.93 1.78
C ILE A 20 10.27 -10.88 1.64
N ASN A 21 9.98 -12.16 1.44
CA ASN A 21 10.98 -13.21 1.25
C ASN A 21 11.09 -13.62 -0.23
N GLY A 22 12.20 -14.25 -0.59
CA GLY A 22 12.48 -14.66 -1.96
C GLY A 22 11.49 -15.69 -2.54
N SER A 23 10.83 -16.49 -1.70
CA SER A 23 9.82 -17.47 -2.11
C SER A 23 8.40 -16.90 -2.19
N ASP A 24 8.15 -15.70 -1.70
CA ASP A 24 6.80 -15.15 -1.58
C ASP A 24 6.12 -14.93 -2.95
N HIS A 25 4.82 -15.16 -3.00
CA HIS A 25 3.90 -14.64 -4.00
C HIS A 25 3.17 -13.43 -3.40
N VAL A 26 3.38 -12.26 -3.99
CA VAL A 26 2.91 -10.98 -3.47
C VAL A 26 1.78 -10.41 -4.31
N LEU A 27 0.73 -9.86 -3.65
CA LEU A 27 -0.31 -9.04 -4.29
C LEU A 27 -0.14 -7.58 -3.84
N ASP A 28 0.05 -6.68 -4.79
CA ASP A 28 0.06 -5.22 -4.56
C ASP A 28 -1.27 -4.62 -5.03
N VAL A 29 -2.08 -4.13 -4.08
CA VAL A 29 -3.45 -3.65 -4.31
C VAL A 29 -3.47 -2.13 -4.48
N GLY A 30 -3.88 -1.68 -5.67
CA GLY A 30 -3.78 -0.28 -6.07
C GLY A 30 -2.34 0.09 -6.40
N CYS A 31 -1.70 -0.72 -7.24
CA CYS A 31 -0.27 -0.62 -7.53
C CYS A 31 0.15 0.63 -8.31
N GLY A 32 -0.80 1.46 -8.76
CA GLY A 32 -0.56 2.68 -9.50
C GLY A 32 0.25 2.45 -10.78
N ASP A 33 1.38 3.14 -10.92
CA ASP A 33 2.29 2.98 -12.07
C ASP A 33 3.32 1.84 -11.92
N GLY A 34 3.16 0.98 -10.90
CA GLY A 34 3.92 -0.24 -10.72
C GLY A 34 5.33 -0.06 -10.15
N LEU A 35 5.66 1.08 -9.54
CA LEU A 35 6.99 1.30 -8.98
C LEU A 35 7.30 0.31 -7.85
N LEU A 36 6.39 0.13 -6.90
CA LEU A 36 6.56 -0.83 -5.80
C LEU A 36 6.61 -2.27 -6.35
N VAL A 37 5.73 -2.62 -7.29
CA VAL A 37 5.77 -3.95 -7.96
C VAL A 37 7.14 -4.23 -8.58
N GLN A 38 7.75 -3.23 -9.22
CA GLN A 38 9.10 -3.36 -9.80
C GLN A 38 10.17 -3.63 -8.73
N GLU A 39 10.05 -3.03 -7.57
CA GLU A 39 10.99 -3.24 -6.46
C GLU A 39 10.78 -4.61 -5.81
N ILE A 40 9.53 -5.00 -5.56
CA ILE A 40 9.15 -6.32 -5.02
C ILE A 40 9.63 -7.45 -5.94
N ALA A 41 9.46 -7.30 -7.25
CA ALA A 41 9.86 -8.31 -8.23
C ALA A 41 11.36 -8.66 -8.19
N LYS A 42 12.22 -7.81 -7.63
CA LYS A 42 13.65 -8.09 -7.49
C LYS A 42 13.97 -9.08 -6.36
N ILE A 43 13.05 -9.27 -5.41
CA ILE A 43 13.28 -10.02 -4.18
C ILE A 43 12.32 -11.19 -3.97
N CYS A 44 11.15 -11.21 -4.63
CA CYS A 44 10.15 -12.26 -4.47
C CYS A 44 10.13 -13.24 -5.64
N SER A 45 9.46 -14.38 -5.48
CA SER A 45 9.27 -15.34 -6.56
C SER A 45 8.29 -14.85 -7.62
N ARG A 46 7.20 -14.18 -7.19
CA ARG A 46 6.15 -13.67 -8.05
C ARG A 46 5.45 -12.46 -7.41
N VAL A 47 5.09 -11.49 -8.24
CA VAL A 47 4.25 -10.37 -7.80
C VAL A 47 3.14 -10.09 -8.81
N THR A 48 1.94 -9.90 -8.29
CA THR A 48 0.77 -9.43 -9.04
C THR A 48 0.40 -8.04 -8.54
N GLY A 49 0.33 -7.06 -9.43
CA GLY A 49 -0.22 -5.74 -9.14
C GLY A 49 -1.62 -5.63 -9.72
N ILE A 50 -2.56 -5.10 -8.96
CA ILE A 50 -3.90 -4.77 -9.46
C ILE A 50 -4.15 -3.27 -9.36
N GLU A 51 -4.74 -2.68 -10.42
CA GLU A 51 -4.96 -1.25 -10.52
C GLU A 51 -6.19 -0.96 -11.40
N PRO A 52 -7.30 -0.41 -10.83
CA PRO A 52 -8.51 -0.14 -11.59
C PRO A 52 -8.38 1.03 -12.57
N HIS A 53 -7.50 2.01 -12.29
CA HIS A 53 -7.29 3.15 -13.17
C HIS A 53 -6.47 2.75 -14.39
N ILE A 54 -7.13 2.57 -15.52
CA ILE A 54 -6.53 2.04 -16.76
C ILE A 54 -5.24 2.77 -17.18
N PRO A 55 -5.17 4.14 -17.18
CA PRO A 55 -3.93 4.82 -17.56
C PRO A 55 -2.75 4.49 -16.63
N SER A 56 -2.98 4.28 -15.33
CA SER A 56 -1.95 3.87 -14.37
C SER A 56 -1.50 2.44 -14.65
N ALA A 57 -2.44 1.51 -14.83
CA ALA A 57 -2.15 0.13 -15.16
C ALA A 57 -1.35 -0.02 -16.47
N LEU A 58 -1.63 0.81 -17.47
CA LEU A 58 -0.85 0.83 -18.72
C LEU A 58 0.59 1.29 -18.47
N ARG A 59 0.80 2.33 -17.65
CA ARG A 59 2.16 2.77 -17.26
C ARG A 59 2.89 1.68 -16.47
N ALA A 60 2.18 0.98 -15.58
CA ALA A 60 2.75 -0.13 -14.83
C ALA A 60 3.19 -1.28 -15.74
N ARG A 61 2.37 -1.67 -16.72
CA ARG A 61 2.74 -2.69 -17.72
C ARG A 61 3.95 -2.27 -18.54
N GLU A 62 4.02 -1.02 -18.99
CA GLU A 62 5.19 -0.52 -19.73
C GLU A 62 6.45 -0.55 -18.85
N ARG A 63 6.36 -0.13 -17.59
CA ARG A 63 7.46 -0.20 -16.61
C ARG A 63 7.98 -1.63 -16.42
N LEU A 64 7.07 -2.60 -16.40
CA LEU A 64 7.35 -4.00 -16.07
C LEU A 64 7.52 -4.92 -17.28
N LYS A 65 7.49 -4.40 -18.51
CA LYS A 65 7.52 -5.21 -19.75
C LYS A 65 8.66 -6.22 -19.85
N ASN A 66 9.77 -5.98 -19.17
CA ASN A 66 10.94 -6.85 -19.15
C ASN A 66 11.11 -7.62 -17.82
N VAL A 67 10.11 -7.56 -16.92
CA VAL A 67 10.13 -8.21 -15.59
C VAL A 67 9.27 -9.46 -15.65
N LYS A 68 9.91 -10.63 -15.71
CA LYS A 68 9.25 -11.91 -16.00
C LYS A 68 8.35 -12.45 -14.89
N ASN A 69 8.64 -12.08 -13.62
CA ASN A 69 7.91 -12.53 -12.44
C ASN A 69 6.88 -11.53 -11.92
N ALA A 70 6.58 -10.49 -12.71
CA ALA A 70 5.56 -9.50 -12.40
C ALA A 70 4.40 -9.53 -13.39
N ASN A 71 3.17 -9.41 -12.88
CA ASN A 71 1.94 -9.27 -13.67
C ASN A 71 1.15 -8.05 -13.23
N ILE A 72 0.48 -7.37 -14.17
CA ILE A 72 -0.41 -6.23 -13.88
C ILE A 72 -1.79 -6.50 -14.47
N GLU A 73 -2.80 -6.44 -13.60
CA GLU A 73 -4.20 -6.58 -13.99
C GLU A 73 -4.97 -5.26 -13.78
N SER A 74 -5.74 -4.87 -14.80
CA SER A 74 -6.59 -3.66 -14.71
C SER A 74 -7.94 -4.02 -14.12
N ILE A 75 -7.98 -4.17 -12.80
CA ILE A 75 -9.15 -4.63 -12.06
C ILE A 75 -9.16 -4.00 -10.66
N SER A 76 -10.34 -3.76 -10.09
CA SER A 76 -10.47 -3.35 -8.70
C SER A 76 -10.29 -4.55 -7.75
N PHE A 77 -9.95 -4.28 -6.50
CA PHE A 77 -9.78 -5.36 -5.52
C PHE A 77 -11.10 -6.08 -5.25
N GLU A 78 -12.24 -5.38 -5.26
CA GLU A 78 -13.55 -5.97 -5.07
C GLU A 78 -13.90 -6.98 -6.17
N ALA A 79 -13.54 -6.68 -7.42
CA ALA A 79 -13.79 -7.56 -8.57
C ALA A 79 -12.71 -8.63 -8.77
N TYR A 80 -11.53 -8.46 -8.17
CA TYR A 80 -10.43 -9.41 -8.31
C TYR A 80 -10.80 -10.78 -7.72
N SER A 81 -10.43 -11.86 -8.40
CA SER A 81 -10.69 -13.23 -7.97
C SER A 81 -9.43 -14.09 -8.10
N ALA A 82 -9.12 -14.81 -7.04
CA ALA A 82 -8.07 -15.82 -7.00
C ALA A 82 -8.48 -16.93 -6.03
N ASN A 83 -7.79 -18.07 -6.06
CA ASN A 83 -8.01 -19.14 -5.09
C ASN A 83 -7.64 -18.69 -3.68
N SER A 84 -8.36 -19.19 -2.67
CA SER A 84 -7.99 -18.97 -1.26
C SER A 84 -6.56 -19.40 -0.98
N GLY A 85 -5.84 -18.62 -0.18
CA GLY A 85 -4.47 -18.93 0.19
C GLY A 85 -3.43 -18.82 -0.94
N THR A 86 -3.72 -18.04 -1.96
CA THR A 86 -2.82 -17.87 -3.13
C THR A 86 -1.60 -17.00 -2.82
N PHE A 87 -1.72 -16.02 -1.90
CA PHE A 87 -0.68 -15.04 -1.64
C PHE A 87 -0.02 -15.21 -0.27
N ASP A 88 1.29 -15.10 -0.23
CA ASP A 88 2.08 -15.07 1.00
C ASP A 88 2.10 -13.66 1.61
N VAL A 89 2.00 -12.63 0.77
CA VAL A 89 1.95 -11.23 1.21
C VAL A 89 0.91 -10.47 0.38
N ILE A 90 0.06 -9.69 1.06
CA ILE A 90 -0.81 -8.69 0.40
C ILE A 90 -0.41 -7.32 0.92
N VAL A 91 -0.25 -6.38 -0.01
CA VAL A 91 0.22 -5.01 0.27
C VAL A 91 -0.83 -4.00 -0.18
N PHE A 92 -1.08 -2.99 0.66
CA PHE A 92 -1.84 -1.80 0.32
C PHE A 92 -0.99 -0.56 0.61
N VAL A 93 -0.70 0.26 -0.40
CA VAL A 93 0.02 1.52 -0.21
C VAL A 93 -0.83 2.68 -0.68
N ALA A 94 -1.39 3.44 0.26
CA ALA A 94 -2.29 4.55 0.02
C ALA A 94 -3.47 4.20 -0.92
N SER A 95 -3.95 2.96 -0.85
CA SER A 95 -5.07 2.45 -1.67
C SER A 95 -6.27 2.04 -0.83
N LEU A 96 -6.07 1.53 0.40
CA LEU A 96 -7.13 0.97 1.23
C LEU A 96 -8.24 1.97 1.61
N HIS A 97 -7.93 3.27 1.72
CA HIS A 97 -8.91 4.30 2.06
C HIS A 97 -9.90 4.65 0.91
N HIS A 98 -9.73 4.03 -0.26
CA HIS A 98 -10.69 4.12 -1.38
C HIS A 98 -11.75 3.01 -1.36
N MET A 99 -11.70 2.11 -0.37
CA MET A 99 -12.46 0.88 -0.32
C MET A 99 -13.14 0.71 1.05
N ASP A 100 -14.14 -0.17 1.12
CA ASP A 100 -14.73 -0.58 2.41
C ASP A 100 -13.72 -1.43 3.19
N LEU A 101 -13.32 -0.94 4.36
CA LEU A 101 -12.24 -1.54 5.15
C LEU A 101 -12.56 -2.97 5.59
N GLU A 102 -13.79 -3.23 6.06
CA GLU A 102 -14.18 -4.54 6.57
C GLU A 102 -14.17 -5.58 5.46
N SER A 103 -14.83 -5.28 4.35
CA SER A 103 -14.88 -6.17 3.18
C SER A 103 -13.48 -6.45 2.63
N CYS A 104 -12.61 -5.43 2.60
CA CYS A 104 -11.22 -5.59 2.17
C CYS A 104 -10.41 -6.50 3.08
N ILE A 105 -10.56 -6.37 4.40
CA ILE A 105 -9.88 -7.23 5.37
C ILE A 105 -10.35 -8.68 5.21
N ILE A 106 -11.67 -8.91 5.13
CA ILE A 106 -12.23 -10.25 4.96
C ILE A 106 -11.67 -10.90 3.70
N LYS A 107 -11.72 -10.20 2.58
CA LYS A 107 -11.20 -10.69 1.30
C LYS A 107 -9.69 -10.92 1.32
N ALA A 108 -8.91 -10.01 1.90
CA ALA A 108 -7.47 -10.19 2.03
C ALA A 108 -7.14 -11.43 2.86
N LYS A 109 -7.88 -11.68 3.94
CA LYS A 109 -7.73 -12.92 4.74
C LYS A 109 -8.02 -14.18 3.92
N GLU A 110 -9.05 -14.18 3.08
CA GLU A 110 -9.35 -15.32 2.20
C GLU A 110 -8.21 -15.60 1.22
N LEU A 111 -7.68 -14.56 0.60
CA LEU A 111 -6.61 -14.66 -0.40
C LEU A 111 -5.24 -14.99 0.20
N LEU A 112 -4.97 -14.66 1.46
CA LEU A 112 -3.73 -14.99 2.15
C LEU A 112 -3.60 -16.47 2.47
N ALA A 113 -2.43 -17.02 2.25
CA ALA A 113 -2.03 -18.32 2.74
C ALA A 113 -1.98 -18.35 4.28
N SER A 114 -1.96 -19.55 4.88
CA SER A 114 -1.69 -19.69 6.32
C SER A 114 -0.28 -19.18 6.63
N GLY A 115 -0.16 -18.33 7.66
CA GLY A 115 1.08 -17.62 7.98
C GLY A 115 1.41 -16.46 7.01
N GLY A 116 0.53 -16.17 6.06
CA GLY A 116 0.68 -15.04 5.15
C GLY A 116 0.53 -13.69 5.87
N ARG A 117 1.07 -12.65 5.27
CA ARG A 117 1.20 -11.31 5.85
C ARG A 117 0.37 -10.26 5.11
N LEU A 118 -0.37 -9.46 5.87
CA LEU A 118 -1.01 -8.24 5.36
C LEU A 118 -0.19 -7.03 5.79
N LEU A 119 0.22 -6.22 4.81
CA LEU A 119 1.01 -5.01 5.02
C LEU A 119 0.24 -3.80 4.47
N VAL A 120 0.00 -2.80 5.31
CA VAL A 120 -0.71 -1.59 4.90
C VAL A 120 0.11 -0.35 5.25
N VAL A 121 0.32 0.50 4.26
CA VAL A 121 0.72 1.90 4.42
C VAL A 121 -0.51 2.73 4.07
N GLY A 122 -1.31 3.04 5.08
CA GLY A 122 -2.61 3.68 4.90
C GLY A 122 -2.62 5.16 5.27
N CYS A 123 -3.68 5.84 4.86
CA CYS A 123 -4.01 7.20 5.27
C CYS A 123 -5.17 7.15 6.26
N SER A 124 -5.14 8.00 7.29
CA SER A 124 -6.25 8.16 8.21
C SER A 124 -6.68 9.62 8.29
N LYS A 125 -7.97 9.84 8.53
CA LYS A 125 -8.50 11.16 8.83
C LYS A 125 -8.00 11.62 10.19
N PRO A 126 -7.47 12.87 10.33
CA PRO A 126 -7.16 13.42 11.65
C PRO A 126 -8.43 13.57 12.47
N GLU A 127 -8.39 13.19 13.75
CA GLU A 127 -9.51 13.28 14.68
C GLU A 127 -9.09 14.10 15.90
N GLY A 128 -9.63 15.32 15.97
CA GLY A 128 -9.43 16.21 17.11
C GLY A 128 -8.10 16.99 17.13
N PHE A 129 -7.99 17.87 18.15
CA PHE A 129 -6.86 18.81 18.30
C PHE A 129 -5.52 18.10 18.54
N VAL A 130 -5.54 16.96 19.22
CA VAL A 130 -4.32 16.20 19.53
C VAL A 130 -3.70 15.62 18.27
N ASP A 131 -4.51 15.04 17.37
CA ASP A 131 -4.03 14.55 16.09
C ASP A 131 -3.46 15.67 15.23
N PHE A 132 -4.15 16.82 15.21
CA PHE A 132 -3.65 18.01 14.53
C PHE A 132 -2.31 18.50 15.10
N ALA A 133 -2.16 18.54 16.42
CA ALA A 133 -0.91 18.94 17.07
C ALA A 133 0.25 17.96 16.77
N ILE A 134 -0.03 16.65 16.80
CA ILE A 134 0.96 15.62 16.44
C ILE A 134 1.40 15.80 14.99
N GLU A 135 0.46 16.02 14.07
CA GLU A 135 0.79 16.23 12.66
C GLU A 135 1.55 17.53 12.42
N CYS A 136 1.21 18.62 13.12
CA CYS A 136 1.98 19.88 13.07
C CYS A 136 3.44 19.67 13.48
N LEU A 137 3.70 18.89 14.54
CA LEU A 137 5.06 18.54 14.96
C LEU A 137 5.80 17.66 13.93
N ARG A 138 5.08 16.87 13.14
CA ARG A 138 5.63 15.97 12.11
C ARG A 138 5.78 16.62 10.73
N VAL A 139 5.10 17.74 10.48
CA VAL A 139 5.22 18.49 9.21
C VAL A 139 6.63 18.99 8.98
N PHE A 140 7.38 19.34 10.03
CA PHE A 140 8.73 19.87 9.88
C PHE A 140 9.71 18.84 9.27
N PRO A 141 9.82 17.60 9.77
CA PRO A 141 10.60 16.56 9.12
C PRO A 141 10.07 16.20 7.72
N ALA A 142 8.74 16.21 7.53
CA ALA A 142 8.12 15.92 6.24
C ALA A 142 8.49 16.94 5.17
N LYS A 143 8.41 18.24 5.48
CA LYS A 143 8.84 19.33 4.56
C LYS A 143 10.32 19.28 4.27
N LEU A 144 11.16 18.94 5.25
CA LEU A 144 12.59 18.78 5.04
C LEU A 144 12.89 17.60 4.09
N GLY A 145 12.17 16.48 4.24
CA GLY A 145 12.25 15.34 3.33
C GLY A 145 11.85 15.70 1.91
N SER A 146 10.73 16.41 1.72
CA SER A 146 10.26 16.86 0.40
C SER A 146 11.23 17.83 -0.27
N LEU A 147 11.84 18.73 0.50
CA LEU A 147 12.86 19.67 0.00
C LEU A 147 14.14 18.96 -0.44
N VAL A 148 14.57 17.93 0.30
CA VAL A 148 15.80 17.19 0.00
C VAL A 148 15.62 16.25 -1.20
N HIS A 149 14.43 15.67 -1.38
CA HIS A 149 14.21 14.61 -2.38
C HIS A 149 13.42 15.06 -3.62
N GLY A 150 12.95 16.30 -3.69
CA GLY A 150 12.22 16.83 -4.86
C GLY A 150 10.91 16.07 -5.13
N GLU A 151 9.95 16.21 -4.22
CA GLU A 151 8.67 15.50 -4.28
C GLU A 151 7.89 15.75 -5.58
N LYS A 152 7.42 14.67 -6.23
CA LYS A 152 6.38 14.74 -7.26
C LYS A 152 5.02 14.49 -6.60
N ASN A 153 4.15 15.50 -6.58
CA ASN A 153 2.79 15.35 -6.07
C ASN A 153 1.99 14.31 -6.88
N GLY A 154 1.15 13.51 -6.20
CA GLY A 154 0.30 12.50 -6.83
C GLY A 154 -0.54 13.01 -8.00
N GLY A 155 -1.00 14.29 -7.95
CA GLY A 155 -1.68 14.95 -9.05
C GLY A 155 -0.83 15.10 -10.32
N ASN A 156 0.47 15.18 -10.21
CA ASN A 156 1.39 15.25 -11.34
C ASN A 156 1.66 13.87 -12.00
N ILE A 157 1.30 12.78 -11.30
CA ILE A 157 1.41 11.41 -11.84
C ILE A 157 0.05 10.86 -12.32
N GLY A 158 -1.02 11.67 -12.26
CA GLY A 158 -2.34 11.31 -12.80
C GLY A 158 -3.02 10.15 -12.06
N VAL A 159 -2.74 9.98 -10.76
CA VAL A 159 -3.43 9.01 -9.89
C VAL A 159 -4.57 9.72 -9.18
N PRO A 160 -5.81 9.16 -9.15
CA PRO A 160 -6.91 9.71 -8.37
C PRO A 160 -6.55 9.87 -6.90
N VAL A 161 -6.88 11.00 -6.29
CA VAL A 161 -6.63 11.29 -4.88
C VAL A 161 -7.97 11.46 -4.18
N GLN A 162 -8.20 10.68 -3.12
CA GLN A 162 -9.37 10.80 -2.25
C GLN A 162 -8.90 11.01 -0.81
N SER A 163 -9.65 11.81 -0.06
CA SER A 163 -9.40 11.99 1.37
C SER A 163 -9.86 10.75 2.15
N PRO A 164 -9.13 10.32 3.19
CA PRO A 164 -9.56 9.22 4.03
C PRO A 164 -10.80 9.59 4.85
N ASP A 165 -11.76 8.68 4.94
CA ASP A 165 -13.02 8.87 5.69
C ASP A 165 -12.89 8.39 7.14
N LEU A 166 -12.03 7.40 7.43
CA LEU A 166 -11.85 6.80 8.75
C LEU A 166 -10.68 7.42 9.51
N SER A 167 -10.90 7.68 10.80
CA SER A 167 -9.83 8.04 11.73
C SER A 167 -8.99 6.80 12.10
N LEU A 168 -7.77 7.03 12.60
CA LEU A 168 -6.91 5.94 13.04
C LEU A 168 -7.57 5.11 14.16
N ARG A 169 -8.33 5.75 15.05
CA ARG A 169 -9.09 5.06 16.11
C ARG A 169 -10.13 4.11 15.55
N GLN A 170 -10.90 4.54 14.54
CA GLN A 170 -11.90 3.70 13.88
C GLN A 170 -11.22 2.52 13.16
N ILE A 171 -10.10 2.76 12.49
CA ILE A 171 -9.30 1.71 11.85
C ILE A 171 -8.83 0.69 12.89
N CYS A 172 -8.28 1.12 14.04
CA CYS A 172 -7.88 0.22 15.12
C CYS A 172 -9.05 -0.63 15.62
N ASN A 173 -10.21 -0.02 15.88
CA ASN A 173 -11.39 -0.77 16.36
C ASN A 173 -11.83 -1.87 15.38
N ILE A 174 -11.85 -1.57 14.07
CA ILE A 174 -12.20 -2.55 13.04
C ILE A 174 -11.12 -3.64 12.95
N THR A 175 -9.85 -3.27 12.97
CA THR A 175 -8.76 -4.24 12.87
C THR A 175 -8.69 -5.17 14.09
N ASP A 176 -8.99 -4.69 15.28
CA ASP A 176 -9.03 -5.52 16.50
C ASP A 176 -10.10 -6.64 16.41
N ILE A 177 -11.22 -6.37 15.72
CA ILE A 177 -12.27 -7.36 15.50
C ILE A 177 -11.85 -8.43 14.49
N TYR A 178 -11.32 -8.00 13.34
CA TYR A 178 -11.08 -8.88 12.19
C TYR A 178 -9.66 -9.45 12.13
N MET A 179 -8.69 -8.79 12.75
CA MET A 179 -7.26 -9.11 12.70
C MET A 179 -6.64 -9.05 14.10
N PRO A 180 -6.96 -10.01 15.00
CA PRO A 180 -6.38 -10.02 16.33
C PRO A 180 -4.85 -10.03 16.25
N ASN A 181 -4.19 -9.29 17.16
CA ASN A 181 -2.74 -9.08 17.20
C ASN A 181 -2.15 -8.28 16.00
N ALA A 182 -2.96 -7.57 15.23
CA ALA A 182 -2.44 -6.62 14.25
C ALA A 182 -1.60 -5.55 14.93
N LYS A 183 -0.44 -5.22 14.34
CA LYS A 183 0.43 -4.15 14.81
C LYS A 183 0.17 -2.91 13.99
N ILE A 184 -0.25 -1.82 14.65
CA ILE A 184 -0.51 -0.54 14.00
C ILE A 184 0.39 0.51 14.62
N HIS A 185 1.13 1.24 13.78
CA HIS A 185 2.01 2.33 14.17
C HIS A 185 1.70 3.59 13.36
N ARG A 186 1.73 4.76 14.01
CA ARG A 186 1.69 6.04 13.28
C ARG A 186 3.02 6.26 12.55
N GLY A 187 2.95 6.50 11.25
CA GLY A 187 4.06 6.90 10.41
C GLY A 187 4.22 8.42 10.31
N LEU A 188 5.14 8.87 9.46
CA LEU A 188 5.26 10.23 8.98
C LEU A 188 4.32 10.47 7.78
N TYR A 189 4.15 11.72 7.36
CA TYR A 189 3.39 12.09 6.16
C TYR A 189 1.91 11.66 6.20
N TYR A 190 1.27 11.79 7.38
CA TYR A 190 -0.15 11.42 7.60
C TYR A 190 -0.43 9.93 7.30
N ARG A 191 0.56 9.06 7.49
CA ARG A 191 0.43 7.62 7.27
C ARG A 191 0.35 6.84 8.58
N TYR A 192 -0.29 5.67 8.50
CA TYR A 192 -0.13 4.59 9.48
C TYR A 192 0.43 3.35 8.78
N LEU A 193 1.14 2.56 9.55
CA LEU A 193 1.65 1.26 9.11
C LEU A 193 0.92 0.17 9.88
N LEU A 194 0.35 -0.77 9.16
CA LEU A 194 -0.28 -1.94 9.74
C LEU A 194 0.40 -3.20 9.22
N SER A 195 0.74 -4.11 10.12
CA SER A 195 1.20 -5.45 9.77
C SER A 195 0.42 -6.48 10.57
N TRP A 196 0.00 -7.54 9.89
CA TRP A 196 -0.73 -8.66 10.47
C TRP A 196 -0.31 -9.98 9.82
N VAL A 197 -0.35 -11.07 10.59
CA VAL A 197 -0.06 -12.44 10.15
C VAL A 197 -1.32 -13.28 10.34
N LYS A 198 -1.73 -13.98 9.27
CA LYS A 198 -2.90 -14.89 9.27
C LYS A 198 -2.64 -16.16 10.05
#